data_29da99228fdf8fa1be141bec71f88dde
#
_entry.id   29da99228fdf8fa1be141bec71f88dde
#
_cell.length_a   1.000
_cell.length_b   1.000
_cell.length_c   1.000
_cell.angle_alpha   90.00
_cell.angle_beta   90.00
_cell.angle_gamma   90.00
#
_symmetry.space_group_name_H-M   'P 1'
#
loop_
_entity.id
_entity.type
_entity.pdbx_description
1 polymer ?
#
loop_
_entity_poly.entity_id
_entity_poly.type
_entity_poly.pdbx_seq_one_letter_code
_entity_poly.pdbx_strand_id
1 'polypeptide(L)'
;MCKRLLAILVFLQLALNFHAQQPANYFAGKTWWEHIKVVADDRLEGRDTGSEGLRKAEAYVVEQLIKSGLQPAGTNGFYQPVKLISRQIVEKDSSIALLRNGIEEPLVLGDQAYFNTRVDLESKVLKAPLVFAGYGLKIPERNYDDLGGLDLKGKVAVILTGSPGDIPTALAAHYQWAGERWKVFREAGAIGIITIPNPASMDIPWSRMSLNRAHPQMDLADPEFHELAGQKLALTFNPARAETLFTGSGHTFRELADLAKDRKPLPRFPLLVSLTSRARVEKREVHSGNVIAELPGNDPKLRNEFVVLSAHIDHLGIGEPINGDRIYNGAMDNGSGIALLLDMAASLRQEKLRRSILFVFVTAEEKGLLGSKYFAARPTVDPKSMVADINVDMFLPIVPLTVLKVKGLAESDLGDAATRAAESFGVRVQPDLQPLRNSFIRSDQYNFVRHGIPSLNMEIGFDPGSPEEKIFKDWLTNHYHAPSDDIHQPVDFSAAALYEEIMRKLLISVANDNARPQWKADSFFRRYAK
;
A
#
# COMPACT_ATOMS: atom_id res chain seq x y z
N MET A 1 55.35 72.49 2.30
CA MET A 1 55.60 71.38 1.34
C MET A 1 55.27 70.12 2.08
N CYS A 2 54.06 69.56 1.87
CA CYS A 2 53.52 68.41 2.59
C CYS A 2 53.25 67.28 1.58
N LYS A 3 54.00 66.19 1.67
CA LYS A 3 53.76 65.00 0.84
C LYS A 3 52.74 64.11 1.56
N ARG A 4 51.57 63.93 0.95
CA ARG A 4 50.57 62.98 1.42
C ARG A 4 50.93 61.57 0.86
N LEU A 5 51.19 60.63 1.78
CA LEU A 5 51.24 59.21 1.47
C LEU A 5 49.79 58.66 1.41
N LEU A 6 49.44 58.09 0.29
CA LEU A 6 48.20 57.37 0.07
C LEU A 6 48.48 55.89 0.34
N ALA A 7 47.96 55.33 1.46
CA ALA A 7 48.03 53.90 1.75
C ALA A 7 46.84 53.20 1.04
N ILE A 8 47.14 52.35 0.04
CA ILE A 8 46.16 51.49 -0.61
C ILE A 8 46.07 50.20 0.22
N LEU A 9 44.95 50.01 0.96
CA LEU A 9 44.61 48.73 1.56
C LEU A 9 44.01 47.80 0.51
N VAL A 10 44.77 46.79 0.11
CA VAL A 10 44.25 45.69 -0.71
C VAL A 10 43.60 44.67 0.22
N PHE A 11 42.26 44.62 0.25
CA PHE A 11 41.52 43.56 0.88
C PHE A 11 41.56 42.33 -0.07
N LEU A 12 42.38 41.34 0.28
CA LEU A 12 42.32 40.00 -0.34
C LEU A 12 41.09 39.29 0.27
N GLN A 13 39.98 39.31 -0.43
CA GLN A 13 38.86 38.39 -0.14
C GLN A 13 39.25 36.98 -0.64
N LEU A 14 39.69 36.12 0.26
CA LEU A 14 39.71 34.68 0.04
C LEU A 14 38.25 34.20 0.03
N ALA A 15 37.67 34.15 -1.17
CA ALA A 15 36.46 33.38 -1.39
C ALA A 15 36.85 31.89 -1.30
N LEU A 16 36.64 31.29 -0.13
CA LEU A 16 36.59 29.83 0.01
C LEU A 16 35.41 29.34 -0.81
N ASN A 17 35.68 29.01 -2.05
CA ASN A 17 34.75 28.19 -2.85
C ASN A 17 34.70 26.80 -2.20
N PHE A 18 33.76 26.60 -1.28
CA PHE A 18 33.25 25.27 -0.98
C PHE A 18 32.55 24.78 -2.24
N HIS A 19 33.29 24.18 -3.15
CA HIS A 19 32.72 23.24 -4.09
C HIS A 19 32.28 22.05 -3.23
N ALA A 20 31.02 22.04 -2.82
CA ALA A 20 30.36 20.81 -2.47
C ALA A 20 30.52 19.93 -3.72
N GLN A 21 31.37 18.93 -3.64
CA GLN A 21 31.48 17.90 -4.67
C GLN A 21 30.07 17.35 -4.84
N GLN A 22 29.42 17.68 -5.95
CA GLN A 22 28.16 17.02 -6.28
C GLN A 22 28.45 15.52 -6.25
N PRO A 23 27.69 14.73 -5.50
CA PRO A 23 27.88 13.29 -5.52
C PRO A 23 27.79 12.82 -6.98
N ALA A 24 28.66 11.88 -7.35
CA ALA A 24 28.63 11.29 -8.68
C ALA A 24 27.21 10.77 -8.92
N ASN A 25 26.50 11.31 -9.89
CA ASN A 25 25.15 10.87 -10.22
C ASN A 25 25.27 9.47 -10.84
N TYR A 26 24.99 8.42 -10.04
CA TYR A 26 24.89 7.05 -10.53
C TYR A 26 23.70 6.87 -11.46
N PHE A 27 22.64 7.63 -11.22
CA PHE A 27 21.37 7.51 -11.89
C PHE A 27 21.07 8.74 -12.75
N ALA A 28 20.50 8.49 -13.90
CA ALA A 28 20.01 9.53 -14.80
C ALA A 28 18.48 9.52 -14.93
N GLY A 29 17.77 8.64 -14.20
CA GLY A 29 16.33 8.40 -14.30
C GLY A 29 15.91 7.75 -15.62
N LYS A 30 16.81 7.69 -16.62
CA LYS A 30 16.51 7.13 -17.95
C LYS A 30 16.53 5.60 -17.94
N THR A 31 17.49 4.98 -17.26
CA THR A 31 17.60 3.51 -17.16
C THR A 31 16.37 2.97 -16.44
N TRP A 32 16.00 3.60 -15.34
CA TRP A 32 14.77 3.34 -14.61
C TRP A 32 13.53 3.34 -15.52
N TRP A 33 13.40 4.37 -16.38
CA TRP A 33 12.27 4.47 -17.31
C TRP A 33 12.29 3.40 -18.41
N GLU A 34 13.48 3.00 -18.88
CA GLU A 34 13.58 1.89 -19.85
C GLU A 34 13.09 0.56 -19.24
N HIS A 35 13.34 0.30 -17.96
CA HIS A 35 12.76 -0.85 -17.28
C HIS A 35 11.23 -0.76 -17.21
N ILE A 36 10.68 0.42 -16.92
CA ILE A 36 9.23 0.65 -16.89
C ILE A 36 8.60 0.39 -18.26
N LYS A 37 9.21 0.88 -19.34
CA LYS A 37 8.73 0.63 -20.70
C LYS A 37 8.60 -0.86 -21.03
N VAL A 38 9.43 -1.71 -20.42
CA VAL A 38 9.33 -3.15 -20.61
C VAL A 38 8.21 -3.74 -19.76
N VAL A 39 8.17 -3.41 -18.46
CA VAL A 39 7.19 -4.04 -17.55
C VAL A 39 5.78 -3.47 -17.69
N ALA A 40 5.62 -2.27 -18.23
CA ALA A 40 4.33 -1.65 -18.53
C ALA A 40 3.94 -1.71 -20.02
N ASP A 41 4.61 -2.54 -20.82
CA ASP A 41 4.28 -2.74 -22.24
C ASP A 41 2.95 -3.50 -22.38
N ASP A 42 2.12 -3.12 -23.34
CA ASP A 42 0.82 -3.75 -23.63
C ASP A 42 0.90 -5.27 -23.82
N ARG A 43 2.04 -5.78 -24.30
CA ARG A 43 2.30 -7.23 -24.47
C ARG A 43 2.30 -8.01 -23.17
N LEU A 44 2.38 -7.33 -22.03
CA LEU A 44 2.29 -7.91 -20.70
C LEU A 44 0.84 -7.86 -20.15
N GLU A 45 -0.09 -7.29 -20.92
CA GLU A 45 -1.52 -7.29 -20.59
C GLU A 45 -1.81 -6.85 -19.15
N GLY A 46 -1.04 -5.86 -18.63
CA GLY A 46 -1.20 -5.32 -17.28
C GLY A 46 -0.84 -6.28 -16.15
N ARG A 47 -0.07 -7.33 -16.40
CA ARG A 47 0.58 -8.21 -15.39
C ARG A 47 -0.37 -8.75 -14.29
N ASP A 48 -1.63 -9.10 -14.62
CA ASP A 48 -2.54 -9.65 -13.59
C ASP A 48 -1.94 -10.88 -12.91
N THR A 49 -2.21 -11.01 -11.62
CA THR A 49 -1.71 -12.13 -10.79
C THR A 49 -1.97 -13.49 -11.44
N GLY A 50 -0.90 -14.25 -11.68
CA GLY A 50 -0.96 -15.60 -12.30
C GLY A 50 -1.18 -15.60 -13.82
N SER A 51 -1.19 -14.45 -14.48
CA SER A 51 -1.31 -14.33 -15.94
C SER A 51 -0.02 -14.68 -16.67
N GLU A 52 -0.11 -14.85 -17.99
CA GLU A 52 1.06 -15.00 -18.86
C GLU A 52 1.87 -13.68 -18.91
N GLY A 53 1.21 -12.52 -18.86
CA GLY A 53 1.87 -11.22 -18.81
C GLY A 53 2.74 -11.07 -17.57
N LEU A 54 2.24 -11.49 -16.39
CA LEU A 54 3.03 -11.50 -15.17
C LEU A 54 4.25 -12.43 -15.29
N ARG A 55 4.09 -13.65 -15.80
CA ARG A 55 5.21 -14.59 -16.01
C ARG A 55 6.31 -14.00 -16.90
N LYS A 56 5.93 -13.23 -17.93
CA LYS A 56 6.91 -12.51 -18.78
C LYS A 56 7.63 -11.41 -18.00
N ALA A 57 6.92 -10.66 -17.17
CA ALA A 57 7.53 -9.65 -16.30
C ALA A 57 8.49 -10.29 -15.28
N GLU A 58 8.10 -11.38 -14.62
CA GLU A 58 8.94 -12.17 -13.72
C GLU A 58 10.22 -12.65 -14.41
N ALA A 59 10.10 -13.20 -15.63
CA ALA A 59 11.24 -13.67 -16.41
C ALA A 59 12.20 -12.52 -16.77
N TYR A 60 11.67 -11.35 -17.15
CA TYR A 60 12.46 -10.16 -17.39
C TYR A 60 13.22 -9.72 -16.15
N VAL A 61 12.54 -9.64 -15.00
CA VAL A 61 13.16 -9.29 -13.71
C VAL A 61 14.29 -10.24 -13.39
N VAL A 62 14.07 -11.56 -13.46
CA VAL A 62 15.10 -12.58 -13.21
C VAL A 62 16.30 -12.40 -14.15
N GLU A 63 16.07 -12.12 -15.43
CA GLU A 63 17.15 -11.86 -16.39
C GLU A 63 18.00 -10.65 -15.98
N GLN A 64 17.38 -9.54 -15.54
CA GLN A 64 18.12 -8.36 -15.09
C GLN A 64 18.89 -8.61 -13.78
N LEU A 65 18.32 -9.36 -12.83
CA LEU A 65 18.98 -9.75 -11.58
C LEU A 65 20.23 -10.62 -11.85
N ILE A 66 20.13 -11.57 -12.79
CA ILE A 66 21.28 -12.39 -13.23
C ILE A 66 22.35 -11.50 -13.87
N LYS A 67 21.99 -10.58 -14.75
CA LYS A 67 22.93 -9.62 -15.38
C LYS A 67 23.63 -8.75 -14.33
N SER A 68 22.93 -8.38 -13.29
CA SER A 68 23.47 -7.64 -12.14
C SER A 68 24.29 -8.53 -11.19
N GLY A 69 24.39 -9.84 -11.44
CA GLY A 69 25.21 -10.78 -10.68
C GLY A 69 24.64 -11.18 -9.33
N LEU A 70 23.33 -11.01 -9.10
CA LEU A 70 22.66 -11.45 -7.89
C LEU A 70 22.48 -12.97 -7.88
N GLN A 71 22.39 -13.53 -6.69
CA GLN A 71 22.19 -14.96 -6.46
C GLN A 71 20.70 -15.28 -6.29
N PRO A 72 20.23 -16.47 -6.72
CA PRO A 72 18.87 -16.91 -6.46
C PRO A 72 18.66 -17.13 -4.94
N ALA A 73 17.55 -16.62 -4.42
CA ALA A 73 17.20 -16.73 -3.01
C ALA A 73 15.73 -17.21 -2.78
N GLY A 74 15.05 -17.68 -3.83
CA GLY A 74 13.74 -18.31 -3.72
C GLY A 74 13.83 -19.78 -3.28
N THR A 75 12.69 -20.43 -3.08
CA THR A 75 12.63 -21.88 -2.78
C THR A 75 12.81 -22.73 -4.03
N ASN A 76 12.66 -22.14 -5.22
CA ASN A 76 12.91 -22.77 -6.51
C ASN A 76 13.69 -21.80 -7.40
N GLY A 77 15.02 -21.76 -7.22
CA GLY A 77 15.87 -20.78 -7.88
C GLY A 77 15.53 -19.34 -7.42
N PHE A 78 15.17 -18.47 -8.33
CA PHE A 78 14.69 -17.12 -8.01
C PHE A 78 13.24 -17.07 -7.52
N TYR A 79 12.45 -18.15 -7.65
CA TYR A 79 11.03 -18.14 -7.40
C TYR A 79 10.66 -18.71 -6.04
N GLN A 80 9.68 -18.09 -5.38
CA GLN A 80 8.91 -18.67 -4.30
C GLN A 80 7.48 -18.85 -4.78
N PRO A 81 7.05 -20.09 -5.12
CA PRO A 81 5.70 -20.37 -5.60
C PRO A 81 4.63 -20.00 -4.57
N VAL A 82 3.59 -19.32 -5.01
CA VAL A 82 2.43 -18.92 -4.21
C VAL A 82 1.17 -19.50 -4.83
N LYS A 83 0.42 -20.28 -4.04
CA LYS A 83 -0.87 -20.83 -4.46
C LYS A 83 -2.00 -19.94 -3.95
N LEU A 84 -2.92 -19.61 -4.84
CA LEU A 84 -4.01 -18.69 -4.61
C LEU A 84 -5.34 -19.34 -4.98
N ILE A 85 -6.42 -18.87 -4.37
CA ILE A 85 -7.80 -19.15 -4.78
C ILE A 85 -8.42 -17.85 -5.29
N SER A 86 -8.64 -17.78 -6.58
CA SER A 86 -9.41 -16.73 -7.23
C SER A 86 -10.89 -16.87 -6.91
N ARG A 87 -11.58 -15.76 -6.67
CA ARG A 87 -13.00 -15.69 -6.30
C ARG A 87 -13.67 -14.58 -7.10
N GLN A 88 -14.51 -14.97 -8.06
CA GLN A 88 -15.25 -14.04 -8.91
C GLN A 88 -16.74 -14.12 -8.61
N ILE A 89 -17.37 -12.96 -8.37
CA ILE A 89 -18.82 -12.86 -8.25
C ILE A 89 -19.49 -13.11 -9.60
N VAL A 90 -20.56 -13.90 -9.60
CA VAL A 90 -21.41 -14.11 -10.77
C VAL A 90 -22.62 -13.18 -10.63
N GLU A 91 -22.51 -11.96 -11.13
CA GLU A 91 -23.50 -10.88 -10.87
C GLU A 91 -24.92 -11.27 -11.30
N LYS A 92 -25.10 -11.93 -12.45
CA LYS A 92 -26.41 -12.36 -12.95
C LYS A 92 -27.15 -13.34 -12.02
N ASP A 93 -26.42 -14.06 -11.17
CA ASP A 93 -26.94 -15.06 -10.21
C ASP A 93 -26.86 -14.55 -8.77
N SER A 94 -26.49 -13.26 -8.59
CA SER A 94 -26.31 -12.60 -7.29
C SER A 94 -27.27 -11.44 -7.16
N SER A 95 -27.70 -11.15 -5.93
CA SER A 95 -28.63 -10.06 -5.68
C SER A 95 -28.43 -9.48 -4.27
N ILE A 96 -28.77 -8.20 -4.15
CA ILE A 96 -28.84 -7.48 -2.89
C ILE A 96 -30.12 -6.67 -2.89
N ALA A 97 -30.84 -6.63 -1.77
CA ALA A 97 -31.97 -5.77 -1.58
C ALA A 97 -32.01 -5.25 -0.14
N LEU A 98 -32.53 -4.04 0.04
CA LEU A 98 -32.93 -3.54 1.35
C LEU A 98 -34.36 -4.01 1.62
N LEU A 99 -34.62 -4.42 2.87
CA LEU A 99 -35.94 -4.82 3.32
C LEU A 99 -36.43 -3.82 4.36
N ARG A 100 -37.46 -3.06 4.00
CA ARG A 100 -38.09 -2.02 4.84
C ARG A 100 -39.59 -2.24 4.92
N ASN A 101 -40.12 -2.39 6.13
CA ASN A 101 -41.55 -2.61 6.35
C ASN A 101 -42.14 -3.79 5.53
N GLY A 102 -41.34 -4.84 5.30
CA GLY A 102 -41.74 -6.00 4.52
C GLY A 102 -41.62 -5.83 2.98
N ILE A 103 -41.23 -4.66 2.49
CA ILE A 103 -41.02 -4.36 1.07
C ILE A 103 -39.53 -4.52 0.75
N GLU A 104 -39.23 -5.27 -0.28
CA GLU A 104 -37.86 -5.37 -0.82
C GLU A 104 -37.58 -4.26 -1.82
N GLU A 105 -36.49 -3.55 -1.62
CA GLU A 105 -35.94 -2.50 -2.46
C GLU A 105 -34.64 -3.02 -3.09
N PRO A 106 -34.67 -3.55 -4.35
CA PRO A 106 -33.47 -4.08 -4.98
C PRO A 106 -32.38 -3.03 -5.14
N LEU A 107 -31.12 -3.43 -4.90
CA LEU A 107 -29.95 -2.60 -5.12
C LEU A 107 -29.23 -3.01 -6.41
N VAL A 108 -28.80 -2.02 -7.19
CA VAL A 108 -28.07 -2.23 -8.44
C VAL A 108 -26.59 -2.43 -8.13
N LEU A 109 -26.05 -3.61 -8.48
CA LEU A 109 -24.63 -3.91 -8.35
C LEU A 109 -23.80 -2.96 -9.23
N GLY A 110 -22.73 -2.43 -8.64
CA GLY A 110 -21.87 -1.43 -9.29
C GLY A 110 -22.34 0.01 -9.11
N ASP A 111 -23.64 0.31 -9.12
CA ASP A 111 -24.14 1.67 -8.82
C ASP A 111 -24.24 1.92 -7.31
N GLN A 112 -24.95 1.05 -6.58
CA GLN A 112 -25.21 1.26 -5.15
C GLN A 112 -24.27 0.49 -4.23
N ALA A 113 -23.87 -0.74 -4.62
CA ALA A 113 -22.95 -1.56 -3.85
C ALA A 113 -22.27 -2.61 -4.72
N TYR A 114 -21.22 -3.23 -4.20
CA TYR A 114 -20.64 -4.45 -4.76
C TYR A 114 -20.14 -5.39 -3.66
N PHE A 115 -20.10 -6.68 -4.00
CA PHE A 115 -19.61 -7.72 -3.11
C PHE A 115 -18.09 -7.73 -3.01
N ASN A 116 -17.59 -7.95 -1.79
CA ASN A 116 -16.22 -8.35 -1.53
C ASN A 116 -16.17 -9.86 -1.42
N THR A 117 -15.41 -10.53 -2.27
CA THR A 117 -15.45 -12.00 -2.40
C THR A 117 -14.39 -12.73 -1.57
N ARG A 118 -13.51 -12.02 -0.86
CA ARG A 118 -12.48 -12.60 0.03
C ARG A 118 -13.03 -13.15 1.36
N VAL A 119 -14.34 -13.29 1.46
CA VAL A 119 -15.06 -13.80 2.63
C VAL A 119 -15.86 -15.04 2.28
N ASP A 120 -16.47 -15.69 3.27
CA ASP A 120 -17.31 -16.87 3.07
C ASP A 120 -18.75 -16.46 2.75
N LEU A 121 -18.93 -15.80 1.58
CA LEU A 121 -20.24 -15.32 1.15
C LEU A 121 -21.28 -16.44 1.18
N GLU A 122 -22.47 -16.13 1.76
CA GLU A 122 -23.57 -17.06 1.85
C GLU A 122 -24.21 -17.24 0.46
N SER A 123 -24.23 -18.48 -0.03
CA SER A 123 -24.83 -18.83 -1.32
C SER A 123 -26.35 -18.95 -1.29
N LYS A 124 -26.91 -19.23 -0.10
CA LYS A 124 -28.35 -19.18 0.15
C LYS A 124 -28.77 -17.75 0.43
N VAL A 125 -30.08 -17.49 0.44
CA VAL A 125 -30.58 -16.17 0.82
C VAL A 125 -30.22 -15.89 2.29
N LEU A 126 -29.39 -14.87 2.48
CA LEU A 126 -29.08 -14.30 3.78
C LEU A 126 -30.03 -13.12 4.03
N LYS A 127 -30.67 -13.11 5.20
CA LYS A 127 -31.49 -11.99 5.63
C LYS A 127 -31.03 -11.57 7.04
N ALA A 128 -30.68 -10.29 7.21
CA ALA A 128 -30.17 -9.80 8.48
C ALA A 128 -30.51 -8.32 8.72
N PRO A 129 -30.81 -7.94 9.99
CA PRO A 129 -30.90 -6.53 10.37
C PRO A 129 -29.55 -5.82 10.25
N LEU A 130 -29.59 -4.52 10.03
CA LEU A 130 -28.40 -3.68 9.93
C LEU A 130 -28.21 -2.85 11.20
N VAL A 131 -26.95 -2.65 11.59
CA VAL A 131 -26.55 -1.81 12.73
C VAL A 131 -25.41 -0.91 12.29
N PHE A 132 -25.55 0.39 12.44
CA PHE A 132 -24.46 1.33 12.22
C PHE A 132 -23.52 1.30 13.44
N ALA A 133 -22.26 0.95 13.21
CA ALA A 133 -21.23 0.75 14.21
C ALA A 133 -20.07 1.79 14.07
N GLY A 134 -20.40 3.03 13.69
CA GLY A 134 -19.40 4.10 13.59
C GLY A 134 -18.30 3.77 12.60
N TYR A 135 -17.04 3.87 13.03
CA TYR A 135 -15.87 3.45 12.25
C TYR A 135 -15.62 1.94 12.33
N GLY A 136 -16.31 1.23 13.23
CA GLY A 136 -16.12 -0.19 13.45
C GLY A 136 -14.79 -0.55 14.08
N LEU A 137 -14.29 0.25 15.02
CA LEU A 137 -13.00 0.10 15.64
C LEU A 137 -13.13 -0.25 17.13
N LYS A 138 -12.25 -1.12 17.59
CA LYS A 138 -12.05 -1.38 19.01
C LYS A 138 -10.56 -1.30 19.30
N ILE A 139 -10.14 -0.22 19.99
CA ILE A 139 -8.74 0.14 20.24
C ILE A 139 -8.49 0.21 21.74
N PRO A 140 -8.12 -0.90 22.37
CA PRO A 140 -7.94 -0.99 23.83
C PRO A 140 -6.93 0.01 24.38
N GLU A 141 -5.87 0.31 23.63
CA GLU A 141 -4.80 1.26 23.99
C GLU A 141 -5.30 2.70 24.17
N ARG A 142 -6.50 3.00 23.68
CA ARG A 142 -7.14 4.32 23.74
C ARG A 142 -8.50 4.31 24.39
N ASN A 143 -8.90 3.18 25.00
CA ASN A 143 -10.24 2.97 25.54
C ASN A 143 -11.35 3.33 24.54
N TYR A 144 -11.10 3.09 23.24
CA TYR A 144 -12.05 3.36 22.17
C TYR A 144 -12.74 2.07 21.74
N ASP A 145 -14.06 2.06 21.73
CA ASP A 145 -14.86 0.89 21.37
C ASP A 145 -16.17 1.31 20.67
N ASP A 146 -16.21 1.16 19.34
CA ASP A 146 -17.41 1.39 18.53
C ASP A 146 -18.46 0.26 18.67
N LEU A 147 -18.11 -0.87 19.25
CA LEU A 147 -19.01 -2.02 19.40
C LEU A 147 -19.70 -2.05 20.75
N GLY A 148 -19.18 -1.30 21.73
CA GLY A 148 -19.69 -1.28 23.09
C GLY A 148 -21.17 -0.89 23.18
N GLY A 149 -22.00 -1.75 23.79
CA GLY A 149 -23.44 -1.54 23.94
C GLY A 149 -24.29 -1.86 22.71
N LEU A 150 -23.68 -2.29 21.58
CA LEU A 150 -24.43 -2.74 20.40
C LEU A 150 -24.76 -4.23 20.51
N ASP A 151 -25.98 -4.59 20.14
CA ASP A 151 -26.36 -5.98 19.86
C ASP A 151 -26.06 -6.28 18.39
N LEU A 152 -24.97 -7.03 18.14
CA LEU A 152 -24.52 -7.42 16.81
C LEU A 152 -24.79 -8.90 16.48
N LYS A 153 -25.33 -9.67 17.42
CA LYS A 153 -25.55 -11.11 17.23
C LYS A 153 -26.49 -11.39 16.06
N GLY A 154 -25.99 -12.08 15.04
CA GLY A 154 -26.73 -12.42 13.84
C GLY A 154 -27.05 -11.22 12.92
N LYS A 155 -26.41 -10.07 13.13
CA LYS A 155 -26.64 -8.84 12.35
C LYS A 155 -25.46 -8.52 11.45
N VAL A 156 -25.69 -7.63 10.50
CA VAL A 156 -24.66 -7.06 9.62
C VAL A 156 -24.32 -5.65 10.11
N ALA A 157 -23.06 -5.43 10.39
CA ALA A 157 -22.57 -4.11 10.77
C ALA A 157 -22.41 -3.22 9.54
N VAL A 158 -22.81 -1.96 9.65
CA VAL A 158 -22.54 -0.90 8.68
C VAL A 158 -21.49 0.02 9.29
N ILE A 159 -20.40 0.27 8.58
CA ILE A 159 -19.31 1.13 9.05
C ILE A 159 -18.97 2.20 8.01
N LEU A 160 -18.48 3.34 8.49
CA LEU A 160 -17.87 4.38 7.66
C LEU A 160 -16.34 4.32 7.84
N THR A 161 -15.57 4.31 6.76
CA THR A 161 -14.10 4.24 6.87
C THR A 161 -13.53 5.50 7.50
N GLY A 162 -12.49 5.34 8.34
CA GLY A 162 -11.85 6.45 9.06
C GLY A 162 -11.53 6.10 10.51
N SER A 163 -11.16 7.12 11.26
CA SER A 163 -10.88 7.04 12.70
C SER A 163 -10.97 8.41 13.37
N PRO A 164 -11.20 8.49 14.68
CA PRO A 164 -11.06 9.72 15.45
C PRO A 164 -9.67 10.36 15.34
N GLY A 165 -9.61 11.68 15.46
CA GLY A 165 -8.39 12.46 15.25
C GLY A 165 -7.36 12.36 16.37
N ASP A 166 -7.78 12.00 17.57
CA ASP A 166 -6.95 11.80 18.76
C ASP A 166 -6.22 10.44 18.80
N ILE A 167 -6.57 9.53 17.88
CA ILE A 167 -5.92 8.23 17.76
C ILE A 167 -4.72 8.36 16.81
N PRO A 168 -3.50 7.92 17.22
CA PRO A 168 -2.34 7.91 16.35
C PRO A 168 -2.59 7.15 15.04
N THR A 169 -2.15 7.72 13.92
CA THR A 169 -2.49 7.23 12.58
C THR A 169 -2.10 5.77 12.36
N ALA A 170 -0.89 5.36 12.75
CA ALA A 170 -0.42 3.99 12.57
C ALA A 170 -1.24 2.99 13.41
N LEU A 171 -1.62 3.38 14.63
CA LEU A 171 -2.50 2.58 15.50
C LEU A 171 -3.91 2.46 14.91
N ALA A 172 -4.50 3.57 14.47
CA ALA A 172 -5.80 3.58 13.81
C ALA A 172 -5.78 2.71 12.54
N ALA A 173 -4.73 2.81 11.74
CA ALA A 173 -4.55 2.04 10.52
C ALA A 173 -4.51 0.53 10.83
N HIS A 174 -3.76 0.09 11.85
CA HIS A 174 -3.72 -1.31 12.26
C HIS A 174 -5.12 -1.86 12.55
N TYR A 175 -5.93 -1.16 13.36
CA TYR A 175 -7.28 -1.60 13.69
C TYR A 175 -8.29 -1.48 12.54
N GLN A 176 -7.95 -0.76 11.48
CA GLN A 176 -8.70 -0.73 10.23
C GLN A 176 -8.34 -1.88 9.28
N TRP A 177 -7.28 -2.64 9.54
CA TRP A 177 -6.98 -3.86 8.79
C TRP A 177 -8.18 -4.81 8.82
N ALA A 178 -8.56 -5.35 7.67
CA ALA A 178 -9.80 -6.12 7.54
C ALA A 178 -9.87 -7.31 8.50
N GLY A 179 -8.76 -8.02 8.70
CA GLY A 179 -8.67 -9.16 9.62
C GLY A 179 -8.84 -8.75 11.08
N GLU A 180 -8.18 -7.67 11.52
CA GLU A 180 -8.32 -7.16 12.90
C GLU A 180 -9.75 -6.67 13.17
N ARG A 181 -10.33 -5.97 12.20
CA ARG A 181 -11.70 -5.51 12.28
C ARG A 181 -12.69 -6.69 12.33
N TRP A 182 -12.55 -7.66 11.43
CA TRP A 182 -13.43 -8.82 11.42
C TRP A 182 -13.36 -9.64 12.72
N LYS A 183 -12.19 -9.79 13.29
CA LYS A 183 -12.00 -10.48 14.58
C LYS A 183 -12.94 -9.93 15.67
N VAL A 184 -12.96 -8.61 15.88
CA VAL A 184 -13.80 -8.00 16.93
C VAL A 184 -15.30 -8.08 16.59
N PHE A 185 -15.68 -7.94 15.32
CA PHE A 185 -17.08 -8.11 14.90
C PHE A 185 -17.56 -9.55 15.04
N ARG A 186 -16.73 -10.52 14.68
CA ARG A 186 -17.02 -11.95 14.86
C ARG A 186 -17.20 -12.31 16.35
N GLU A 187 -16.33 -11.81 17.22
CA GLU A 187 -16.45 -11.98 18.66
C GLU A 187 -17.76 -11.38 19.22
N ALA A 188 -18.22 -10.27 18.65
CA ALA A 188 -19.51 -9.66 18.98
C ALA A 188 -20.72 -10.35 18.33
N GLY A 189 -20.49 -11.42 17.54
CA GLY A 189 -21.53 -12.22 16.91
C GLY A 189 -22.10 -11.67 15.60
N ALA A 190 -21.46 -10.67 15.00
CA ALA A 190 -21.83 -10.17 13.67
C ALA A 190 -21.61 -11.25 12.59
N ILE A 191 -22.43 -11.23 11.54
CA ILE A 191 -22.34 -12.18 10.43
C ILE A 191 -21.78 -11.56 9.15
N GLY A 192 -21.61 -10.24 9.10
CA GLY A 192 -21.08 -9.55 7.94
C GLY A 192 -20.84 -8.06 8.21
N ILE A 193 -20.20 -7.41 7.24
CA ILE A 193 -19.88 -5.99 7.29
C ILE A 193 -20.26 -5.34 5.95
N ILE A 194 -20.90 -4.17 6.01
CA ILE A 194 -21.05 -3.23 4.91
C ILE A 194 -20.12 -2.06 5.20
N THR A 195 -19.19 -1.81 4.30
CA THR A 195 -18.24 -0.70 4.40
C THR A 195 -18.69 0.44 3.49
N ILE A 196 -18.85 1.63 4.04
CA ILE A 196 -19.06 2.85 3.29
C ILE A 196 -17.73 3.59 3.23
N PRO A 197 -17.13 3.81 2.05
CA PRO A 197 -15.95 4.65 1.92
C PRO A 197 -16.22 6.08 2.40
N ASN A 198 -15.29 6.67 3.16
CA ASN A 198 -15.40 8.08 3.54
C ASN A 198 -15.15 8.97 2.32
N PRO A 199 -16.11 9.79 1.90
CA PRO A 199 -15.96 10.66 0.73
C PRO A 199 -14.73 11.58 0.81
N ALA A 200 -14.33 11.99 2.02
CA ALA A 200 -13.18 12.87 2.24
C ALA A 200 -11.83 12.21 2.01
N SER A 201 -11.77 10.88 1.89
CA SER A 201 -10.52 10.11 1.72
C SER A 201 -10.51 9.20 0.50
N MET A 202 -11.50 9.32 -0.39
CA MET A 202 -11.52 8.54 -1.63
C MET A 202 -10.47 9.07 -2.61
N ASP A 203 -9.55 8.21 -3.01
CA ASP A 203 -8.49 8.50 -4.01
C ASP A 203 -9.05 8.54 -5.43
N ILE A 204 -10.05 7.69 -5.70
CA ILE A 204 -10.69 7.52 -7.01
C ILE A 204 -12.21 7.67 -6.90
N PRO A 205 -12.89 8.12 -7.97
CA PRO A 205 -14.35 8.23 -7.97
C PRO A 205 -15.02 6.85 -7.89
N TRP A 206 -16.24 6.79 -7.34
CA TRP A 206 -17.01 5.56 -7.21
C TRP A 206 -17.15 4.79 -8.54
N SER A 207 -17.36 5.52 -9.64
CA SER A 207 -17.48 4.92 -10.98
C SER A 207 -16.29 4.02 -11.35
N ARG A 208 -15.08 4.39 -10.90
CA ARG A 208 -13.88 3.57 -11.09
C ARG A 208 -13.68 2.55 -9.97
N MET A 209 -13.88 2.94 -8.71
CA MET A 209 -13.79 2.01 -7.57
C MET A 209 -14.71 0.79 -7.76
N SER A 210 -15.92 0.99 -8.25
CA SER A 210 -16.89 -0.09 -8.48
C SER A 210 -16.50 -1.06 -9.59
N LEU A 211 -15.54 -0.72 -10.46
CA LEU A 211 -15.02 -1.63 -11.49
C LEU A 211 -14.22 -2.79 -10.88
N ASN A 212 -13.72 -2.65 -9.66
CA ASN A 212 -13.05 -3.74 -8.92
C ASN A 212 -13.94 -5.00 -8.80
N ARG A 213 -15.28 -4.88 -8.90
CA ARG A 213 -16.18 -6.04 -8.90
C ARG A 213 -16.00 -6.95 -10.12
N ALA A 214 -15.50 -6.39 -11.23
CA ALA A 214 -15.24 -7.14 -12.46
C ALA A 214 -13.93 -7.95 -12.41
N HIS A 215 -13.03 -7.58 -11.50
CA HIS A 215 -11.77 -8.29 -11.29
C HIS A 215 -11.95 -9.38 -10.22
N PRO A 216 -11.40 -10.60 -10.43
CA PRO A 216 -11.41 -11.62 -9.40
C PRO A 216 -10.56 -11.17 -8.20
N GLN A 217 -11.13 -11.29 -7.01
CA GLN A 217 -10.37 -11.16 -5.76
C GLN A 217 -9.71 -12.51 -5.44
N MET A 218 -8.65 -12.50 -4.64
CA MET A 218 -7.93 -13.73 -4.32
C MET A 218 -7.65 -13.84 -2.82
N ASP A 219 -7.43 -15.09 -2.38
CA ASP A 219 -6.86 -15.43 -1.09
C ASP A 219 -5.72 -16.44 -1.28
N LEU A 220 -4.81 -16.52 -0.31
CA LEU A 220 -3.88 -17.65 -0.24
C LEU A 220 -4.66 -18.96 -0.13
N ALA A 221 -4.23 -20.01 -0.86
CA ALA A 221 -4.93 -21.30 -0.86
C ALA A 221 -4.87 -22.00 0.52
N ASP A 222 -3.86 -21.70 1.32
CA ASP A 222 -3.72 -22.25 2.66
C ASP A 222 -4.69 -21.57 3.64
N PRO A 223 -5.60 -22.34 4.28
CA PRO A 223 -6.61 -21.79 5.21
C PRO A 223 -6.03 -21.04 6.41
N GLU A 224 -4.77 -21.29 6.79
CA GLU A 224 -4.09 -20.56 7.88
C GLU A 224 -4.09 -19.05 7.66
N PHE A 225 -4.10 -18.63 6.40
CA PHE A 225 -4.06 -17.21 6.02
C PHE A 225 -5.44 -16.55 5.86
N HIS A 226 -6.54 -17.29 6.05
CA HIS A 226 -7.89 -16.77 5.85
C HIS A 226 -8.37 -15.94 7.06
N GLU A 227 -7.94 -14.70 7.15
CA GLU A 227 -8.27 -13.79 8.27
C GLU A 227 -9.77 -13.44 8.33
N LEU A 228 -10.49 -13.55 7.20
CA LEU A 228 -11.91 -13.22 7.08
C LEU A 228 -12.83 -14.45 7.14
N ALA A 229 -12.31 -15.59 7.59
CA ALA A 229 -13.10 -16.82 7.71
C ALA A 229 -14.34 -16.62 8.59
N GLY A 230 -15.47 -17.17 8.11
CA GLY A 230 -16.77 -17.09 8.78
C GLY A 230 -17.55 -15.80 8.55
N GLN A 231 -17.00 -14.82 7.83
CA GLN A 231 -17.74 -13.62 7.42
C GLN A 231 -18.66 -13.98 6.23
N LYS A 232 -19.97 -13.98 6.46
CA LYS A 232 -20.98 -14.43 5.47
C LYS A 232 -21.40 -13.34 4.48
N LEU A 233 -21.07 -12.09 4.76
CA LEU A 233 -21.35 -10.94 3.91
C LEU A 233 -20.26 -9.89 4.04
N ALA A 234 -19.78 -9.41 2.90
CA ALA A 234 -18.96 -8.21 2.82
C ALA A 234 -19.38 -7.39 1.59
N LEU A 235 -19.77 -6.14 1.82
CA LEU A 235 -20.16 -5.21 0.77
C LEU A 235 -19.38 -3.91 0.90
N THR A 236 -19.07 -3.30 -0.24
CA THR A 236 -18.72 -1.90 -0.30
C THR A 236 -19.92 -1.14 -0.85
N PHE A 237 -20.37 -0.12 -0.13
CA PHE A 237 -21.58 0.64 -0.45
C PHE A 237 -21.22 2.04 -0.93
N ASN A 238 -21.88 2.50 -2.00
CA ASN A 238 -21.63 3.81 -2.59
C ASN A 238 -22.02 4.95 -1.62
N PRO A 239 -21.08 5.79 -1.22
CA PRO A 239 -21.37 6.89 -0.30
C PRO A 239 -22.42 7.87 -0.87
N ALA A 240 -22.48 8.07 -2.19
CA ALA A 240 -23.51 8.92 -2.82
C ALA A 240 -24.92 8.32 -2.72
N ARG A 241 -25.07 7.05 -2.41
CA ARG A 241 -26.33 6.32 -2.25
C ARG A 241 -26.60 5.94 -0.79
N ALA A 242 -25.67 6.22 0.13
CA ALA A 242 -25.70 5.72 1.50
C ALA A 242 -26.88 6.27 2.33
N GLU A 243 -27.45 7.43 1.99
CA GLU A 243 -28.60 7.98 2.70
C GLU A 243 -29.77 6.98 2.81
N THR A 244 -29.94 6.11 1.81
CA THR A 244 -30.98 5.07 1.84
C THR A 244 -30.86 4.10 3.02
N LEU A 245 -29.66 3.87 3.57
CA LEU A 245 -29.45 3.02 4.75
C LEU A 245 -29.91 3.70 6.04
N PHE A 246 -29.86 5.02 6.10
CA PHE A 246 -30.10 5.83 7.30
C PHE A 246 -31.54 6.37 7.42
N THR A 247 -32.36 6.22 6.38
CA THR A 247 -33.76 6.68 6.37
C THR A 247 -34.52 6.21 7.59
N GLY A 248 -35.07 7.16 8.34
CA GLY A 248 -35.87 6.92 9.55
C GLY A 248 -35.06 6.65 10.82
N SER A 249 -33.74 6.55 10.78
CA SER A 249 -32.88 6.26 11.94
C SER A 249 -32.71 7.45 12.92
N GLY A 250 -33.13 8.65 12.53
CA GLY A 250 -32.84 9.88 13.27
C GLY A 250 -31.51 10.54 12.90
N HIS A 251 -30.72 9.94 12.00
CA HIS A 251 -29.45 10.44 11.51
C HIS A 251 -29.43 10.46 9.98
N THR A 252 -28.68 11.37 9.40
CA THR A 252 -28.43 11.45 7.96
C THR A 252 -27.01 10.99 7.64
N PHE A 253 -26.79 10.41 6.46
CA PHE A 253 -25.44 10.07 6.02
C PHE A 253 -24.54 11.30 5.91
N ARG A 254 -25.11 12.44 5.49
CA ARG A 254 -24.37 13.71 5.39
C ARG A 254 -23.78 14.12 6.75
N GLU A 255 -24.59 14.12 7.82
CA GLU A 255 -24.11 14.40 9.18
C GLU A 255 -22.94 13.49 9.59
N LEU A 256 -23.06 12.17 9.32
CA LEU A 256 -22.04 11.20 9.63
C LEU A 256 -20.76 11.42 8.81
N ALA A 257 -20.90 11.75 7.53
CA ALA A 257 -19.76 12.06 6.65
C ALA A 257 -19.04 13.34 7.07
N ASP A 258 -19.78 14.37 7.51
CA ASP A 258 -19.20 15.61 8.03
C ASP A 258 -18.43 15.35 9.33
N LEU A 259 -18.97 14.55 10.27
CA LEU A 259 -18.25 14.12 11.46
C LEU A 259 -16.99 13.34 11.12
N ALA A 260 -17.07 12.43 10.15
CA ALA A 260 -15.92 11.61 9.72
C ALA A 260 -14.85 12.43 9.00
N LYS A 261 -15.23 13.43 8.20
CA LYS A 261 -14.31 14.40 7.59
C LYS A 261 -13.53 15.17 8.66
N ASP A 262 -14.20 15.57 9.72
CA ASP A 262 -13.60 16.25 10.88
C ASP A 262 -12.90 15.29 11.86
N ARG A 263 -12.87 14.00 11.55
CA ARG A 263 -12.30 12.95 12.39
C ARG A 263 -12.86 12.92 13.81
N LYS A 264 -14.16 13.19 13.96
CA LYS A 264 -14.87 13.11 15.25
C LYS A 264 -15.40 11.68 15.49
N PRO A 265 -15.60 11.26 16.74
CA PRO A 265 -16.32 10.02 17.07
C PRO A 265 -17.69 9.99 16.40
N LEU A 266 -18.09 8.83 15.87
CA LEU A 266 -19.37 8.64 15.24
C LEU A 266 -20.41 8.05 16.23
N PRO A 267 -21.72 8.40 16.08
CA PRO A 267 -22.78 7.72 16.82
C PRO A 267 -22.92 6.26 16.38
N ARG A 268 -23.59 5.45 17.19
CA ARG A 268 -23.81 4.02 16.97
C ARG A 268 -25.25 3.69 17.30
N PHE A 269 -25.96 3.05 16.36
CA PHE A 269 -27.40 2.83 16.50
C PHE A 269 -27.90 1.72 15.57
N PRO A 270 -29.03 1.06 15.88
CA PRO A 270 -29.69 0.15 14.96
C PRO A 270 -30.26 0.92 13.78
N LEU A 271 -30.18 0.35 12.57
CA LEU A 271 -30.84 0.86 11.39
C LEU A 271 -32.24 0.28 11.25
N LEU A 272 -33.20 1.07 10.74
CA LEU A 272 -34.59 0.64 10.54
C LEU A 272 -34.78 -0.13 9.22
N VAL A 273 -33.76 -0.86 8.81
CA VAL A 273 -33.72 -1.62 7.56
C VAL A 273 -32.95 -2.91 7.78
N SER A 274 -33.37 -3.96 7.08
CA SER A 274 -32.63 -5.22 6.97
C SER A 274 -32.06 -5.35 5.57
N LEU A 275 -31.08 -6.21 5.40
CA LEU A 275 -30.56 -6.59 4.10
C LEU A 275 -31.02 -8.01 3.75
N THR A 276 -31.35 -8.21 2.48
CA THR A 276 -31.47 -9.53 1.84
C THR A 276 -30.38 -9.65 0.81
N SER A 277 -29.61 -10.74 0.80
CA SER A 277 -28.58 -10.96 -0.21
C SER A 277 -28.48 -12.43 -0.58
N ARG A 278 -28.04 -12.66 -1.82
CA ARG A 278 -27.64 -13.95 -2.34
C ARG A 278 -26.41 -13.72 -3.20
N ALA A 279 -25.33 -14.49 -2.97
CA ALA A 279 -24.10 -14.37 -3.70
C ALA A 279 -23.69 -15.71 -4.31
N ARG A 280 -23.43 -15.71 -5.62
CA ARG A 280 -22.79 -16.84 -6.30
C ARG A 280 -21.36 -16.46 -6.65
N VAL A 281 -20.41 -17.25 -6.14
CA VAL A 281 -18.96 -17.05 -6.36
C VAL A 281 -18.40 -18.24 -7.11
N GLU A 282 -17.73 -17.98 -8.22
CA GLU A 282 -16.88 -18.96 -8.89
C GLU A 282 -15.48 -18.91 -8.27
N LYS A 283 -14.91 -20.09 -7.99
CA LYS A 283 -13.58 -20.24 -7.41
C LYS A 283 -12.68 -21.01 -8.36
N ARG A 284 -11.42 -20.56 -8.49
CA ARG A 284 -10.40 -21.22 -9.30
C ARG A 284 -9.08 -21.21 -8.57
N GLU A 285 -8.29 -22.27 -8.69
CA GLU A 285 -6.90 -22.26 -8.25
C GLU A 285 -6.06 -21.44 -9.23
N VAL A 286 -5.18 -20.59 -8.69
CA VAL A 286 -4.25 -19.75 -9.45
C VAL A 286 -2.85 -19.95 -8.87
N HIS A 287 -1.87 -20.09 -9.75
CA HIS A 287 -0.45 -20.19 -9.39
C HIS A 287 0.26 -18.93 -9.81
N SER A 288 1.01 -18.36 -8.89
CA SER A 288 1.88 -17.21 -9.10
C SER A 288 3.16 -17.40 -8.28
N GLY A 289 4.04 -16.42 -8.23
CA GLY A 289 5.28 -16.52 -7.46
C GLY A 289 5.84 -15.16 -7.07
N ASN A 290 6.52 -15.12 -5.91
CA ASN A 290 7.44 -14.04 -5.60
C ASN A 290 8.77 -14.31 -6.31
N VAL A 291 9.46 -13.26 -6.78
CA VAL A 291 10.83 -13.35 -7.30
C VAL A 291 11.78 -12.81 -6.24
N ILE A 292 12.77 -13.61 -5.86
CA ILE A 292 13.66 -13.31 -4.74
C ILE A 292 15.11 -13.53 -5.14
N ALA A 293 15.95 -12.52 -4.90
CA ALA A 293 17.37 -12.54 -5.17
C ALA A 293 18.18 -11.97 -4.01
N GLU A 294 19.40 -12.44 -3.84
CA GLU A 294 20.34 -11.98 -2.83
C GLU A 294 21.54 -11.28 -3.46
N LEU A 295 21.90 -10.12 -2.92
CA LEU A 295 23.22 -9.51 -3.05
C LEU A 295 23.97 -9.78 -1.74
N PRO A 296 24.97 -10.70 -1.74
CA PRO A 296 25.65 -11.11 -0.51
C PRO A 296 26.48 -9.99 0.12
N GLY A 297 26.35 -9.83 1.43
CA GLY A 297 27.25 -9.01 2.25
C GLY A 297 28.63 -9.66 2.42
N ASN A 298 29.62 -8.87 2.80
CA ASN A 298 31.00 -9.31 2.91
C ASN A 298 31.54 -9.41 4.36
N ASP A 299 30.77 -8.96 5.37
CA ASP A 299 31.16 -9.05 6.78
C ASP A 299 30.88 -10.48 7.31
N PRO A 300 31.88 -11.22 7.81
CA PRO A 300 31.68 -12.59 8.29
C PRO A 300 30.62 -12.73 9.40
N LYS A 301 30.34 -11.66 10.15
CA LYS A 301 29.37 -11.65 11.25
C LYS A 301 27.98 -11.21 10.81
N LEU A 302 27.90 -10.27 9.85
CA LEU A 302 26.66 -9.62 9.48
C LEU A 302 26.08 -10.07 8.13
N ARG A 303 26.84 -10.78 7.30
CA ARG A 303 26.39 -11.20 5.97
C ARG A 303 25.15 -12.12 5.96
N ASN A 304 24.86 -12.74 7.09
CA ASN A 304 23.66 -13.56 7.25
C ASN A 304 22.45 -12.75 7.80
N GLU A 305 22.60 -11.44 7.93
CA GLU A 305 21.52 -10.51 8.21
C GLU A 305 21.10 -9.82 6.92
N PHE A 306 19.80 -9.67 6.72
CA PHE A 306 19.23 -9.17 5.46
C PHE A 306 18.49 -7.86 5.67
N VAL A 307 18.85 -6.86 4.86
CA VAL A 307 17.98 -5.72 4.59
C VAL A 307 17.13 -6.11 3.39
N VAL A 308 15.82 -6.17 3.57
CA VAL A 308 14.87 -6.46 2.49
C VAL A 308 14.59 -5.18 1.73
N LEU A 309 14.62 -5.25 0.40
CA LEU A 309 14.12 -4.23 -0.50
C LEU A 309 12.98 -4.85 -1.30
N SER A 310 11.75 -4.37 -1.10
CA SER A 310 10.56 -5.00 -1.67
C SER A 310 9.78 -4.07 -2.60
N ALA A 311 9.12 -4.66 -3.61
CA ALA A 311 8.16 -4.03 -4.48
C ALA A 311 7.21 -5.10 -5.04
N HIS A 312 5.95 -4.74 -5.35
CA HIS A 312 5.10 -5.70 -6.05
C HIS A 312 5.32 -5.68 -7.56
N ILE A 313 5.08 -6.85 -8.19
CA ILE A 313 5.33 -7.05 -9.61
C ILE A 313 4.03 -7.19 -10.43
N ASP A 314 2.92 -7.59 -9.79
CA ASP A 314 1.62 -7.69 -10.42
C ASP A 314 0.94 -6.33 -10.56
N HIS A 315 -0.13 -6.30 -11.38
CA HIS A 315 -1.06 -5.18 -11.45
C HIS A 315 -2.46 -5.70 -11.85
N LEU A 316 -3.34 -4.86 -12.36
CA LEU A 316 -4.76 -5.15 -12.52
C LEU A 316 -5.11 -5.96 -13.78
N GLY A 317 -4.23 -6.03 -14.76
CA GLY A 317 -4.48 -6.81 -15.96
C GLY A 317 -5.39 -6.12 -16.98
N ILE A 318 -6.22 -6.93 -17.67
CA ILE A 318 -7.22 -6.44 -18.60
C ILE A 318 -8.55 -6.29 -17.86
N GLY A 319 -9.12 -5.07 -17.89
CA GLY A 319 -10.34 -4.74 -17.17
C GLY A 319 -11.44 -4.12 -18.04
N GLU A 320 -12.39 -3.48 -17.38
CA GLU A 320 -13.42 -2.68 -18.04
C GLU A 320 -12.78 -1.47 -18.74
N PRO A 321 -13.23 -1.12 -19.96
CA PRO A 321 -12.60 -0.05 -20.72
C PRO A 321 -12.85 1.32 -20.09
N ILE A 322 -11.78 2.11 -20.02
CA ILE A 322 -11.85 3.54 -19.72
C ILE A 322 -11.35 4.30 -20.95
N ASN A 323 -12.20 5.15 -21.52
CA ASN A 323 -11.92 5.87 -22.79
C ASN A 323 -11.51 4.94 -23.96
N GLY A 324 -11.99 3.70 -23.95
CA GLY A 324 -11.73 2.70 -25.01
C GLY A 324 -10.51 1.82 -24.76
N ASP A 325 -9.68 2.15 -23.79
CA ASP A 325 -8.54 1.33 -23.38
C ASP A 325 -8.91 0.39 -22.22
N ARG A 326 -8.41 -0.86 -22.28
CA ARG A 326 -8.71 -1.94 -21.33
C ARG A 326 -7.47 -2.48 -20.62
N ILE A 327 -6.26 -2.08 -21.03
CA ILE A 327 -5.02 -2.61 -20.47
C ILE A 327 -4.60 -1.67 -19.34
N TYR A 328 -4.61 -2.18 -18.12
CA TYR A 328 -4.15 -1.47 -16.93
C TYR A 328 -2.64 -1.73 -16.81
N ASN A 329 -1.84 -0.90 -17.47
CA ASN A 329 -0.39 -1.14 -17.61
C ASN A 329 0.38 -1.03 -16.30
N GLY A 330 -0.01 -0.14 -15.40
CA GLY A 330 0.64 0.05 -14.11
C GLY A 330 2.10 0.50 -14.23
N ALA A 331 2.33 1.59 -14.97
CA ALA A 331 3.70 2.11 -15.16
C ALA A 331 4.27 2.68 -13.87
N MET A 332 3.46 3.46 -13.14
CA MET A 332 3.83 3.94 -11.80
C MET A 332 3.45 2.93 -10.73
N ASP A 333 2.32 2.24 -10.89
CA ASP A 333 1.78 1.23 -9.98
C ASP A 333 1.97 -0.20 -10.56
N ASN A 334 3.01 -0.95 -10.28
CA ASN A 334 4.24 -0.55 -9.58
C ASN A 334 5.47 -0.81 -10.46
N GLY A 335 5.34 -0.51 -11.77
CA GLY A 335 6.51 -0.52 -12.67
C GLY A 335 7.65 0.33 -12.13
N SER A 336 7.29 1.44 -11.44
CA SER A 336 8.25 2.35 -10.82
C SER A 336 9.10 1.66 -9.74
N GLY A 337 8.47 0.88 -8.86
CA GLY A 337 9.17 0.12 -7.82
C GLY A 337 9.99 -1.02 -8.40
N ILE A 338 9.46 -1.77 -9.37
CA ILE A 338 10.21 -2.83 -10.06
C ILE A 338 11.50 -2.27 -10.64
N ALA A 339 11.40 -1.19 -11.40
CA ALA A 339 12.54 -0.55 -12.07
C ALA A 339 13.58 -0.05 -11.07
N LEU A 340 13.14 0.56 -9.96
CA LEU A 340 14.04 1.00 -8.89
C LEU A 340 14.81 -0.17 -8.27
N LEU A 341 14.15 -1.28 -7.98
CA LEU A 341 14.81 -2.46 -7.44
C LEU A 341 15.89 -2.98 -8.42
N LEU A 342 15.61 -2.96 -9.72
CA LEU A 342 16.57 -3.39 -10.74
C LEU A 342 17.78 -2.46 -10.83
N ASP A 343 17.59 -1.14 -10.79
CA ASP A 343 18.67 -0.16 -10.76
C ASP A 343 19.49 -0.25 -9.47
N MET A 344 18.83 -0.49 -8.30
CA MET A 344 19.52 -0.77 -7.04
C MET A 344 20.37 -2.04 -7.15
N ALA A 345 19.86 -3.12 -7.73
CA ALA A 345 20.62 -4.36 -7.94
C ALA A 345 21.88 -4.11 -8.77
N ALA A 346 21.78 -3.34 -9.83
CA ALA A 346 22.93 -2.99 -10.69
C ALA A 346 23.93 -2.09 -9.96
N SER A 347 23.48 -1.06 -9.25
CA SER A 347 24.33 -0.04 -8.62
C SER A 347 25.03 -0.54 -7.36
N LEU A 348 24.37 -1.36 -6.56
CA LEU A 348 24.93 -1.88 -5.29
C LEU A 348 25.93 -3.01 -5.48
N ARG A 349 25.98 -3.63 -6.66
CA ARG A 349 26.90 -4.74 -6.97
C ARG A 349 28.37 -4.45 -6.62
N GLN A 350 28.81 -3.22 -6.79
CA GLN A 350 30.21 -2.82 -6.55
C GLN A 350 30.46 -2.30 -5.14
N GLU A 351 29.40 -2.19 -4.33
CA GLU A 351 29.48 -1.69 -2.97
C GLU A 351 30.00 -2.78 -2.00
N LYS A 352 30.74 -2.32 -0.99
CA LYS A 352 31.16 -3.18 0.11
C LYS A 352 30.11 -3.12 1.22
N LEU A 353 29.09 -3.98 1.08
CA LEU A 353 28.03 -4.07 2.06
C LEU A 353 28.40 -5.09 3.13
N ARG A 354 28.12 -4.78 4.40
CA ARG A 354 28.37 -5.73 5.50
C ARG A 354 27.24 -6.75 5.61
N ARG A 355 25.96 -6.30 5.58
CA ARG A 355 24.77 -7.15 5.50
C ARG A 355 24.43 -7.45 4.06
N SER A 356 23.78 -8.58 3.83
CA SER A 356 23.19 -8.91 2.55
C SER A 356 21.96 -8.04 2.28
N ILE A 357 21.67 -7.79 1.00
CA ILE A 357 20.40 -7.21 0.56
C ILE A 357 19.56 -8.31 -0.08
N LEU A 358 18.32 -8.43 0.36
CA LEU A 358 17.34 -9.35 -0.23
C LEU A 358 16.34 -8.56 -1.07
N PHE A 359 16.39 -8.74 -2.37
CA PHE A 359 15.46 -8.15 -3.32
C PHE A 359 14.23 -9.05 -3.43
N VAL A 360 13.06 -8.52 -3.13
CA VAL A 360 11.82 -9.29 -3.06
C VAL A 360 10.74 -8.62 -3.92
N PHE A 361 10.47 -9.19 -5.09
CA PHE A 361 9.38 -8.77 -5.95
C PHE A 361 8.17 -9.65 -5.62
N VAL A 362 7.18 -9.07 -4.97
CA VAL A 362 6.03 -9.83 -4.49
C VAL A 362 4.89 -9.83 -5.49
N THR A 363 4.19 -10.95 -5.59
CA THR A 363 2.98 -11.12 -6.40
C THR A 363 1.72 -10.82 -5.60
N ALA A 364 0.60 -10.62 -6.27
CA ALA A 364 -0.73 -10.52 -5.68
C ALA A 364 -0.87 -9.42 -4.59
N GLU A 365 -0.16 -8.30 -4.75
CA GLU A 365 -0.35 -7.10 -3.97
C GLU A 365 -1.76 -6.56 -4.18
N GLU A 366 -2.16 -6.41 -5.45
CA GLU A 366 -3.46 -5.91 -5.91
C GLU A 366 -4.65 -6.81 -5.51
N LYS A 367 -4.34 -8.03 -5.12
CA LYS A 367 -5.33 -8.98 -4.59
C LYS A 367 -5.39 -8.95 -3.05
N GLY A 368 -4.65 -8.05 -2.41
CA GLY A 368 -4.65 -7.77 -0.97
C GLY A 368 -3.38 -8.21 -0.25
N LEU A 369 -2.22 -7.79 -0.76
CA LEU A 369 -0.89 -7.97 -0.17
C LEU A 369 -0.53 -9.46 0.05
N LEU A 370 -0.97 -10.36 -0.85
CA LEU A 370 -0.92 -11.80 -0.58
C LEU A 370 0.50 -12.37 -0.73
N GLY A 371 1.28 -11.86 -1.67
CA GLY A 371 2.66 -12.29 -1.89
C GLY A 371 3.57 -11.92 -0.71
N SER A 372 3.51 -10.68 -0.25
CA SER A 372 4.25 -10.23 0.93
C SER A 372 3.75 -10.90 2.21
N LYS A 373 2.42 -11.12 2.34
CA LYS A 373 1.85 -11.89 3.46
C LYS A 373 2.41 -13.30 3.53
N TYR A 374 2.50 -13.98 2.38
CA TYR A 374 3.09 -15.31 2.31
C TYR A 374 4.57 -15.30 2.61
N PHE A 375 5.33 -14.36 2.00
CA PHE A 375 6.76 -14.24 2.22
C PHE A 375 7.11 -13.91 3.66
N ALA A 376 6.46 -12.92 4.28
CA ALA A 376 6.74 -12.52 5.66
C ALA A 376 6.44 -13.64 6.68
N ALA A 377 5.43 -14.48 6.41
CA ALA A 377 5.07 -15.62 7.25
C ALA A 377 5.96 -16.85 6.99
N ARG A 378 6.37 -17.06 5.74
CA ARG A 378 7.18 -18.21 5.29
C ARG A 378 8.35 -17.74 4.42
N PRO A 379 9.29 -16.96 4.98
CA PRO A 379 10.40 -16.42 4.22
C PRO A 379 11.34 -17.54 3.74
N THR A 380 12.11 -17.22 2.71
CA THR A 380 13.11 -18.13 2.14
C THR A 380 14.45 -18.10 2.88
N VAL A 381 14.58 -17.20 3.84
CA VAL A 381 15.72 -17.05 4.77
C VAL A 381 15.24 -17.23 6.22
N ASP A 382 16.16 -17.34 7.18
CA ASP A 382 15.75 -17.36 8.60
C ASP A 382 14.93 -16.09 8.93
N PRO A 383 13.70 -16.22 9.46
CA PRO A 383 12.86 -15.06 9.82
C PRO A 383 13.56 -14.06 10.76
N LYS A 384 14.47 -14.53 11.61
CA LYS A 384 15.24 -13.68 12.54
C LYS A 384 16.40 -12.94 11.87
N SER A 385 16.74 -13.31 10.66
CA SER A 385 17.83 -12.68 9.91
C SER A 385 17.38 -11.44 9.14
N MET A 386 16.10 -11.26 8.89
CA MET A 386 15.56 -10.05 8.27
C MET A 386 15.53 -8.91 9.29
N VAL A 387 16.37 -7.90 9.10
CA VAL A 387 16.58 -6.82 10.08
C VAL A 387 15.79 -5.56 9.76
N ALA A 388 15.42 -5.38 8.50
CA ALA A 388 14.64 -4.24 8.00
C ALA A 388 13.95 -4.61 6.70
N ASP A 389 12.84 -3.91 6.39
CA ASP A 389 12.25 -3.90 5.05
C ASP A 389 12.08 -2.45 4.58
N ILE A 390 12.48 -2.18 3.35
CA ILE A 390 12.25 -0.93 2.67
C ILE A 390 11.40 -1.24 1.44
N ASN A 391 10.12 -0.89 1.52
CA ASN A 391 9.18 -1.14 0.44
C ASN A 391 9.13 0.04 -0.53
N VAL A 392 9.01 -0.25 -1.81
CA VAL A 392 8.83 0.75 -2.86
C VAL A 392 7.54 0.46 -3.60
N ASP A 393 6.61 1.40 -3.46
CA ASP A 393 5.31 1.31 -4.09
C ASP A 393 4.84 2.72 -4.45
N MET A 394 4.82 3.00 -5.75
CA MET A 394 4.38 4.27 -6.32
C MET A 394 5.12 5.49 -5.75
N PHE A 395 6.44 5.60 -5.95
CA PHE A 395 7.13 6.81 -5.44
C PHE A 395 6.84 8.10 -6.25
N LEU A 396 6.18 7.97 -7.42
CA LEU A 396 5.55 9.02 -8.22
C LEU A 396 6.43 10.23 -8.54
N PRO A 397 7.47 10.09 -9.37
CA PRO A 397 8.30 11.21 -9.80
C PRO A 397 7.62 12.05 -10.89
N ILE A 398 6.49 12.68 -10.53
CA ILE A 398 5.66 13.52 -11.40
C ILE A 398 5.79 15.01 -11.06
N VAL A 399 6.55 15.31 -10.01
CA VAL A 399 6.90 16.65 -9.56
C VAL A 399 8.35 16.65 -9.05
N PRO A 400 9.02 17.82 -8.94
CA PRO A 400 10.36 17.90 -8.36
C PRO A 400 10.42 17.34 -6.94
N LEU A 401 11.44 16.54 -6.63
CA LEU A 401 11.65 15.97 -5.30
C LEU A 401 12.29 16.99 -4.35
N THR A 402 11.47 17.78 -3.68
CA THR A 402 11.88 18.69 -2.61
C THR A 402 11.48 18.19 -1.22
N VAL A 403 10.49 17.31 -1.18
CA VAL A 403 9.93 16.70 0.04
C VAL A 403 9.80 15.20 -0.18
N LEU A 404 10.28 14.42 0.77
CA LEU A 404 10.10 12.96 0.83
C LEU A 404 9.08 12.63 1.92
N LYS A 405 7.98 11.98 1.55
CA LYS A 405 7.00 11.46 2.50
C LYS A 405 7.41 10.05 2.90
N VAL A 406 7.53 9.79 4.21
CA VAL A 406 7.94 8.49 4.76
C VAL A 406 6.82 7.91 5.61
N LYS A 407 6.23 6.83 5.15
CA LYS A 407 5.28 6.01 5.90
C LYS A 407 6.07 5.11 6.85
N GLY A 408 5.75 5.14 8.15
CA GLY A 408 6.54 4.46 9.19
C GLY A 408 7.68 5.31 9.77
N LEU A 409 7.77 6.60 9.43
CA LEU A 409 8.82 7.54 9.89
C LEU A 409 9.04 7.54 11.41
N ALA A 410 7.96 7.50 12.17
CA ALA A 410 8.01 7.59 13.65
C ALA A 410 8.14 6.23 14.33
N GLU A 411 8.08 5.11 13.61
CA GLU A 411 7.91 3.80 14.22
C GLU A 411 9.25 3.13 14.62
N SER A 412 10.31 3.42 13.89
CA SER A 412 11.64 2.83 14.11
C SER A 412 12.75 3.81 13.76
N ASP A 413 13.99 3.47 14.08
CA ASP A 413 15.19 4.25 13.72
C ASP A 413 15.52 4.19 12.21
N LEU A 414 14.85 3.32 11.44
CA LEU A 414 14.85 3.40 9.97
C LEU A 414 14.35 4.76 9.47
N GLY A 415 13.34 5.35 10.13
CA GLY A 415 12.87 6.68 9.81
C GLY A 415 13.96 7.75 9.99
N ASP A 416 14.79 7.62 11.03
CA ASP A 416 15.91 8.52 11.26
C ASP A 416 17.01 8.31 10.20
N ALA A 417 17.24 7.06 9.76
CA ALA A 417 18.16 6.76 8.67
C ALA A 417 17.69 7.33 7.34
N ALA A 418 16.39 7.21 7.02
CA ALA A 418 15.78 7.78 5.83
C ALA A 418 15.88 9.32 5.84
N THR A 419 15.66 9.95 7.00
CA THR A 419 15.81 11.40 7.18
C THR A 419 17.24 11.84 6.87
N ARG A 420 18.24 11.20 7.48
CA ARG A 420 19.66 11.52 7.21
C ARG A 420 20.03 11.32 5.74
N ALA A 421 19.51 10.28 5.09
CA ALA A 421 19.77 10.02 3.68
C ALA A 421 19.20 11.15 2.81
N ALA A 422 17.93 11.52 2.98
CA ALA A 422 17.26 12.57 2.21
C ALA A 422 17.88 13.95 2.44
N GLU A 423 18.13 14.33 3.69
CA GLU A 423 18.73 15.62 4.06
C GLU A 423 20.14 15.81 3.49
N SER A 424 20.89 14.71 3.29
CA SER A 424 22.22 14.79 2.67
C SER A 424 22.18 15.23 1.20
N PHE A 425 21.00 15.18 0.57
CA PHE A 425 20.73 15.70 -0.78
C PHE A 425 19.88 16.97 -0.76
N GLY A 426 19.64 17.58 0.41
CA GLY A 426 18.83 18.78 0.55
C GLY A 426 17.32 18.55 0.45
N VAL A 427 16.87 17.30 0.54
CA VAL A 427 15.45 16.91 0.50
C VAL A 427 14.90 16.86 1.92
N ARG A 428 13.80 17.56 2.17
CA ARG A 428 13.12 17.57 3.46
C ARG A 428 12.26 16.33 3.63
N VAL A 429 12.20 15.77 4.84
CA VAL A 429 11.36 14.61 5.16
C VAL A 429 10.12 15.03 5.92
N GLN A 430 9.00 14.39 5.62
CA GLN A 430 7.74 14.57 6.34
C GLN A 430 7.02 13.22 6.57
N PRO A 431 6.19 13.13 7.63
CA PRO A 431 5.30 11.98 7.82
C PRO A 431 4.16 12.01 6.80
N ASP A 432 3.36 10.95 6.76
CA ASP A 432 2.10 10.95 6.01
C ASP A 432 1.11 11.97 6.59
N LEU A 433 0.81 13.01 5.81
CA LEU A 433 -0.13 14.07 6.18
C LEU A 433 -1.59 13.75 5.81
N GLN A 434 -1.86 12.57 5.24
CA GLN A 434 -3.17 12.14 4.80
C GLN A 434 -3.68 10.91 5.59
N PRO A 435 -3.87 11.02 6.91
CA PRO A 435 -4.14 9.87 7.79
C PRO A 435 -5.43 9.12 7.44
N LEU A 436 -6.42 9.79 6.83
CA LEU A 436 -7.67 9.16 6.41
C LEU A 436 -7.48 8.16 5.26
N ARG A 437 -6.40 8.25 4.50
CA ARG A 437 -6.09 7.31 3.42
C ARG A 437 -5.59 5.95 3.93
N ASN A 438 -5.17 5.85 5.18
CA ASN A 438 -4.60 4.63 5.77
C ASN A 438 -3.40 4.06 4.98
N SER A 439 -2.63 4.90 4.34
CA SER A 439 -1.59 4.49 3.38
C SER A 439 -0.53 3.57 3.99
N PHE A 440 -0.30 3.62 5.32
CA PHE A 440 0.67 2.78 6.01
C PHE A 440 0.36 1.27 5.92
N ILE A 441 -0.92 0.88 5.88
CA ILE A 441 -1.33 -0.53 5.83
C ILE A 441 -1.78 -0.99 4.44
N ARG A 442 -1.66 -0.13 3.42
CA ARG A 442 -2.17 -0.40 2.08
C ARG A 442 -1.12 -0.90 1.11
N SER A 443 0.10 -1.18 1.59
CA SER A 443 1.17 -1.75 0.78
C SER A 443 2.00 -2.75 1.58
N ASP A 444 2.88 -3.45 0.92
CA ASP A 444 3.56 -4.68 1.34
C ASP A 444 4.37 -4.58 2.63
N GLN A 445 4.96 -3.41 2.95
CA GLN A 445 5.71 -3.19 4.20
C GLN A 445 4.90 -3.57 5.45
N TYR A 446 3.57 -3.49 5.39
CA TYR A 446 2.75 -3.77 6.56
C TYR A 446 2.79 -5.24 6.98
N ASN A 447 2.94 -6.17 6.04
CA ASN A 447 3.10 -7.58 6.36
C ASN A 447 4.44 -7.85 7.07
N PHE A 448 5.51 -7.16 6.73
CA PHE A 448 6.79 -7.23 7.46
C PHE A 448 6.66 -6.65 8.86
N VAL A 449 6.00 -5.48 9.01
CA VAL A 449 5.68 -4.89 10.32
C VAL A 449 4.96 -5.88 11.24
N ARG A 450 3.93 -6.56 10.74
CA ARG A 450 3.16 -7.57 11.49
C ARG A 450 4.00 -8.79 11.91
N HIS A 451 5.12 -9.02 11.25
CA HIS A 451 6.07 -10.08 11.58
C HIS A 451 7.27 -9.58 12.41
N GLY A 452 7.22 -8.34 12.89
CA GLY A 452 8.19 -7.77 13.81
C GLY A 452 9.42 -7.13 13.15
N ILE A 453 9.40 -6.96 11.83
CA ILE A 453 10.48 -6.38 11.06
C ILE A 453 10.23 -4.88 10.92
N PRO A 454 11.13 -3.99 11.40
CA PRO A 454 11.06 -2.57 11.13
C PRO A 454 10.97 -2.30 9.63
N SER A 455 9.92 -1.58 9.20
CA SER A 455 9.67 -1.36 7.78
C SER A 455 9.22 0.06 7.50
N LEU A 456 9.53 0.56 6.32
CA LEU A 456 9.04 1.84 5.82
C LEU A 456 8.72 1.78 4.33
N ASN A 457 7.93 2.75 3.87
CA ASN A 457 7.72 3.05 2.46
C ASN A 457 7.93 4.54 2.25
N MET A 458 8.58 4.91 1.14
CA MET A 458 8.90 6.29 0.80
C MET A 458 8.27 6.67 -0.52
N GLU A 459 7.72 7.86 -0.60
CA GLU A 459 7.19 8.44 -1.84
C GLU A 459 7.49 9.94 -1.91
N ILE A 460 7.43 10.53 -3.11
CA ILE A 460 7.58 11.97 -3.27
C ILE A 460 6.43 12.66 -2.56
N GLY A 461 6.77 13.60 -1.68
CA GLY A 461 5.84 14.38 -0.88
C GLY A 461 5.56 15.76 -1.49
N PHE A 462 4.71 16.51 -0.82
CA PHE A 462 4.34 17.87 -1.19
C PHE A 462 3.94 18.67 0.06
N ASP A 463 3.99 19.99 -0.03
CA ASP A 463 3.42 20.85 1.00
C ASP A 463 1.90 21.02 0.83
N PRO A 464 1.13 21.00 1.93
CA PRO A 464 -0.31 21.23 1.86
C PRO A 464 -0.65 22.57 1.19
N GLY A 465 -1.56 22.53 0.20
CA GLY A 465 -1.99 23.69 -0.58
C GLY A 465 -1.06 24.06 -1.74
N SER A 466 0.03 23.30 -1.97
CA SER A 466 0.96 23.56 -3.07
C SER A 466 0.42 23.09 -4.43
N PRO A 467 1.00 23.58 -5.54
CA PRO A 467 0.71 23.04 -6.88
C PRO A 467 1.01 21.53 -6.99
N GLU A 468 2.04 21.04 -6.31
CA GLU A 468 2.45 19.64 -6.29
C GLU A 468 1.37 18.76 -5.67
N GLU A 469 0.71 19.22 -4.59
CA GLU A 469 -0.46 18.53 -4.01
C GLU A 469 -1.58 18.37 -5.03
N LYS A 470 -1.84 19.42 -5.82
CA LYS A 470 -2.87 19.37 -6.85
C LYS A 470 -2.50 18.35 -7.94
N ILE A 471 -1.26 18.37 -8.44
CA ILE A 471 -0.77 17.42 -9.45
C ILE A 471 -0.89 15.99 -8.92
N PHE A 472 -0.48 15.74 -7.67
CA PHE A 472 -0.60 14.43 -7.04
C PHE A 472 -2.05 13.94 -6.94
N LYS A 473 -2.97 14.80 -6.49
CA LYS A 473 -4.40 14.48 -6.41
C LYS A 473 -5.03 14.25 -7.77
N ASP A 474 -4.67 15.08 -8.76
CA ASP A 474 -5.13 14.93 -10.13
C ASP A 474 -4.62 13.60 -10.73
N TRP A 475 -3.38 13.21 -10.41
CA TRP A 475 -2.83 11.93 -10.83
C TRP A 475 -3.59 10.75 -10.22
N LEU A 476 -3.82 10.75 -8.91
CA LEU A 476 -4.64 9.72 -8.25
C LEU A 476 -6.04 9.62 -8.86
N THR A 477 -6.67 10.76 -9.10
CA THR A 477 -8.03 10.80 -9.66
C THR A 477 -8.09 10.27 -11.09
N ASN A 478 -7.06 10.47 -11.91
CA ASN A 478 -7.13 10.19 -13.34
C ASN A 478 -6.32 8.96 -13.77
N HIS A 479 -5.23 8.63 -13.09
CA HIS A 479 -4.29 7.58 -13.50
C HIS A 479 -4.27 6.37 -12.57
N TYR A 480 -4.37 6.57 -11.25
CA TYR A 480 -4.29 5.47 -10.29
C TYR A 480 -5.38 4.42 -10.55
N HIS A 481 -4.97 3.15 -10.76
CA HIS A 481 -5.86 2.05 -11.15
C HIS A 481 -6.68 2.35 -12.41
N ALA A 482 -6.04 2.91 -13.43
CA ALA A 482 -6.63 3.21 -14.73
C ALA A 482 -5.66 2.88 -15.86
N PRO A 483 -6.15 2.58 -17.09
CA PRO A 483 -5.27 2.33 -18.24
C PRO A 483 -4.30 3.47 -18.55
N SER A 484 -4.65 4.71 -18.17
CA SER A 484 -3.79 5.89 -18.34
C SER A 484 -2.58 5.95 -17.39
N ASP A 485 -2.41 4.99 -16.46
CA ASP A 485 -1.12 4.74 -15.81
C ASP A 485 -0.21 3.93 -16.73
N ASP A 486 0.20 4.57 -17.82
CA ASP A 486 0.99 4.00 -18.90
C ASP A 486 2.33 4.76 -19.10
N ILE A 487 3.07 4.39 -20.13
CA ILE A 487 4.38 4.99 -20.46
C ILE A 487 4.29 6.37 -21.11
N HIS A 488 3.11 6.91 -21.37
CA HIS A 488 2.90 8.22 -22.02
C HIS A 488 2.64 9.35 -21.03
N GLN A 489 2.59 9.05 -19.73
CA GLN A 489 2.37 10.03 -18.68
C GLN A 489 3.63 10.90 -18.43
N PRO A 490 3.46 12.12 -17.87
CA PRO A 490 4.59 12.98 -17.51
C PRO A 490 5.47 12.37 -16.43
N VAL A 491 6.80 12.51 -16.58
CA VAL A 491 7.80 12.04 -15.62
C VAL A 491 8.88 13.11 -15.41
N ASP A 492 9.21 13.40 -14.16
CA ASP A 492 10.39 14.16 -13.79
C ASP A 492 11.58 13.19 -13.57
N PHE A 493 12.39 13.02 -14.59
CA PHE A 493 13.58 12.15 -14.53
C PHE A 493 14.60 12.59 -13.48
N SER A 494 14.68 13.90 -13.19
CA SER A 494 15.58 14.40 -12.16
C SER A 494 15.09 14.01 -10.76
N ALA A 495 13.78 14.07 -10.55
CA ALA A 495 13.17 13.60 -9.31
C ALA A 495 13.34 12.09 -9.13
N ALA A 496 13.18 11.30 -10.21
CA ALA A 496 13.44 9.86 -10.18
C ALA A 496 14.90 9.57 -9.81
N ALA A 497 15.86 10.16 -10.51
CA ALA A 497 17.28 9.98 -10.23
C ALA A 497 17.65 10.38 -8.79
N LEU A 498 17.12 11.49 -8.29
CA LEU A 498 17.39 11.94 -6.93
C LEU A 498 16.80 10.97 -5.89
N TYR A 499 15.59 10.43 -6.15
CA TYR A 499 15.00 9.42 -5.29
C TYR A 499 15.85 8.15 -5.23
N GLU A 500 16.36 7.70 -6.38
CA GLU A 500 17.28 6.56 -6.48
C GLU A 500 18.57 6.77 -5.67
N GLU A 501 19.17 7.97 -5.73
CA GLU A 501 20.36 8.31 -4.94
C GLU A 501 20.07 8.28 -3.42
N ILE A 502 18.91 8.79 -3.00
CA ILE A 502 18.48 8.74 -1.59
C ILE A 502 18.29 7.29 -1.16
N MET A 503 17.60 6.48 -1.96
CA MET A 503 17.37 5.06 -1.69
C MET A 503 18.68 4.30 -1.56
N ARG A 504 19.59 4.48 -2.52
CA ARG A 504 20.91 3.85 -2.48
C ARG A 504 21.69 4.24 -1.23
N LYS A 505 21.68 5.52 -0.86
CA LYS A 505 22.31 6.02 0.37
C LYS A 505 21.73 5.38 1.62
N LEU A 506 20.39 5.27 1.69
CA LEU A 506 19.69 4.62 2.80
C LEU A 506 20.09 3.15 2.92
N LEU A 507 20.02 2.39 1.82
CA LEU A 507 20.36 0.97 1.79
C LEU A 507 21.81 0.72 2.25
N ILE A 508 22.77 1.49 1.73
CA ILE A 508 24.19 1.39 2.13
C ILE A 508 24.35 1.70 3.62
N SER A 509 23.65 2.74 4.13
CA SER A 509 23.77 3.12 5.53
C SER A 509 23.23 2.02 6.45
N VAL A 510 22.06 1.45 6.17
CA VAL A 510 21.42 0.39 6.97
C VAL A 510 22.23 -0.92 6.87
N ALA A 511 22.70 -1.28 5.67
CA ALA A 511 23.49 -2.50 5.47
C ALA A 511 24.85 -2.44 6.18
N ASN A 512 25.42 -1.25 6.36
CA ASN A 512 26.75 -1.06 6.97
C ASN A 512 26.71 -0.65 8.44
N ASP A 513 25.54 -0.40 9.04
CA ASP A 513 25.43 -0.07 10.45
C ASP A 513 25.89 -1.24 11.34
N ASN A 514 26.45 -0.92 12.51
CA ASN A 514 26.80 -1.92 13.51
C ASN A 514 25.57 -2.52 14.20
N ALA A 515 24.55 -1.70 14.44
CA ALA A 515 23.32 -2.10 15.08
C ALA A 515 22.28 -2.58 14.06
N ARG A 516 21.36 -3.43 14.49
CA ARG A 516 20.12 -3.71 13.75
C ARG A 516 19.17 -2.55 13.93
N PRO A 517 18.36 -2.19 12.93
CA PRO A 517 17.23 -1.29 13.11
C PRO A 517 16.32 -1.73 14.26
N GLN A 518 15.88 -0.76 15.06
CA GLN A 518 15.08 -0.99 16.26
C GLN A 518 13.77 -0.23 16.23
N TRP A 519 12.71 -0.83 16.75
CA TRP A 519 11.46 -0.14 17.02
C TRP A 519 11.65 0.93 18.09
N LYS A 520 11.07 2.11 17.91
CA LYS A 520 11.06 3.15 18.95
C LYS A 520 10.25 2.68 20.16
N ALA A 521 10.61 3.20 21.35
CA ALA A 521 10.03 2.74 22.62
C ALA A 521 8.51 2.96 22.71
N ASP A 522 8.02 4.00 22.07
CA ASP A 522 6.62 4.42 22.01
C ASP A 522 5.85 3.87 20.80
N SER A 523 6.53 3.15 19.88
CA SER A 523 5.87 2.52 18.75
C SER A 523 4.93 1.40 19.21
N PHE A 524 3.69 1.45 18.75
CA PHE A 524 2.72 0.37 18.93
C PHE A 524 3.24 -0.96 18.35
N PHE A 525 3.94 -0.92 17.23
CA PHE A 525 4.41 -2.11 16.50
C PHE A 525 5.59 -2.82 17.17
N ARG A 526 6.24 -2.19 18.15
CA ARG A 526 7.27 -2.84 18.98
C ARG A 526 6.77 -4.15 19.62
N ARG A 527 5.46 -4.31 19.82
CA ARG A 527 4.84 -5.55 20.34
C ARG A 527 5.08 -6.77 19.45
N TYR A 528 5.34 -6.57 18.16
CA TYR A 528 5.64 -7.63 17.20
C TYR A 528 7.14 -7.95 17.14
N ALA A 529 8.03 -7.17 17.78
CA ALA A 529 9.47 -7.44 17.83
C ALA A 529 9.73 -8.83 18.41
N LYS A 530 10.61 -9.60 17.74
CA LYS A 530 10.97 -10.98 18.10
C LYS A 530 12.34 -11.05 18.75
#